data_f59dab7493090b1f95fd99aed34cd2a6
#
_entry.id   f59dab7493090b1f95fd99aed34cd2a6
#
_cell.length_a   1.000
_cell.length_b   1.000
_cell.length_c   1.000
_cell.angle_alpha   90.00
_cell.angle_beta   90.00
_cell.angle_gamma   90.00
#
_symmetry.space_group_name_H-M   'P 1'
#
loop_
_entity.id
_entity.type
_entity.pdbx_description
1 polymer ?
#
loop_
_entity_poly.entity_id
_entity_poly.type
_entity_poly.pdbx_seq_one_letter_code
_entity_poly.pdbx_strand_id
1 'polypeptide(L)'
;KDTIVGLSNTLNVGVDNKVRVAKNSHEFVEENKDIEIGANQNTIIHKDEIRNVKGNKKEVVEGKLELHVNKGINYFTEEHFSMQTNNYIDIYTEQNLSTQTKKQHTELAESKYSDFQTDCEVKAGNQILHQVGD
;
A
#
# COMPACT_ATOMS: atom_id res chain seq x y z
N LYS A 1 -25.73 31.45 -7.12
CA LYS A 1 -26.20 31.11 -8.47
C LYS A 1 -26.25 29.61 -8.57
N ASP A 2 -27.42 29.04 -8.73
CA ASP A 2 -27.61 27.63 -8.94
C ASP A 2 -27.70 27.34 -10.44
N THR A 3 -26.95 26.34 -10.91
CA THR A 3 -27.03 25.86 -12.28
C THR A 3 -27.53 24.42 -12.28
N ILE A 4 -28.68 24.19 -12.87
CA ILE A 4 -29.28 22.86 -13.02
C ILE A 4 -29.19 22.49 -14.50
N VAL A 5 -28.55 21.34 -14.78
CA VAL A 5 -28.41 20.81 -16.14
C VAL A 5 -29.11 19.46 -16.19
N GLY A 6 -30.13 19.33 -17.04
CA GLY A 6 -30.97 18.13 -17.09
C GLY A 6 -30.39 16.96 -17.88
N LEU A 7 -29.48 17.19 -18.82
CA LEU A 7 -28.95 16.15 -19.71
C LEU A 7 -27.40 16.12 -19.74
N SER A 8 -26.78 17.19 -20.17
CA SER A 8 -25.31 17.23 -20.27
C SER A 8 -24.76 18.61 -20.03
N ASN A 9 -23.57 18.68 -19.46
CA ASN A 9 -22.80 19.91 -19.34
C ASN A 9 -21.36 19.66 -19.79
N THR A 10 -20.85 20.46 -20.71
CA THR A 10 -19.48 20.40 -21.19
C THR A 10 -18.78 21.71 -20.91
N LEU A 11 -17.67 21.66 -20.20
CA LEU A 11 -16.80 22.80 -19.96
C LEU A 11 -15.44 22.55 -20.61
N ASN A 12 -15.11 23.29 -21.66
CA ASN A 12 -13.81 23.28 -22.30
C ASN A 12 -13.03 24.52 -21.88
N VAL A 13 -11.88 24.31 -21.25
CA VAL A 13 -10.99 25.41 -20.80
C VAL A 13 -9.65 25.24 -21.48
N GLY A 14 -9.32 26.26 -22.32
CA GLY A 14 -8.13 26.20 -23.17
C GLY A 14 -6.80 26.39 -22.45
N VAL A 15 -6.78 27.05 -21.28
CA VAL A 15 -5.53 27.36 -20.56
C VAL A 15 -5.65 27.01 -19.07
N ASP A 16 -6.41 27.77 -18.29
CA ASP A 16 -6.49 27.62 -16.86
C ASP A 16 -7.94 27.50 -16.36
N ASN A 17 -8.19 26.53 -15.48
CA ASN A 17 -9.39 26.45 -14.68
C ASN A 17 -9.03 26.50 -13.19
N LYS A 18 -9.48 27.52 -12.48
CA LYS A 18 -9.20 27.74 -11.07
C LYS A 18 -10.49 27.74 -10.25
N VAL A 19 -10.65 26.71 -9.43
CA VAL A 19 -11.79 26.60 -8.52
C VAL A 19 -11.33 26.79 -7.08
N ARG A 20 -11.87 27.79 -6.39
CA ARG A 20 -11.62 28.05 -4.97
C ARG A 20 -12.91 27.93 -4.18
N VAL A 21 -12.95 26.97 -3.26
CA VAL A 21 -14.08 26.75 -2.36
C VAL A 21 -13.64 27.13 -0.93
N ALA A 22 -14.30 28.13 -0.34
CA ALA A 22 -13.88 28.67 0.96
C ALA A 22 -14.20 27.77 2.14
N LYS A 23 -15.21 26.90 2.04
CA LYS A 23 -15.64 26.00 3.12
C LYS A 23 -15.71 24.55 2.63
N ASN A 24 -16.82 24.14 2.05
CA ASN A 24 -17.08 22.77 1.69
C ASN A 24 -17.29 22.60 0.20
N SER A 25 -16.71 21.54 -0.36
CA SER A 25 -17.02 21.07 -1.72
C SER A 25 -17.55 19.64 -1.60
N HIS A 26 -18.66 19.36 -2.26
CA HIS A 26 -19.25 18.03 -2.33
C HIS A 26 -19.44 17.66 -3.80
N GLU A 27 -18.97 16.48 -4.16
CA GLU A 27 -19.16 15.90 -5.49
C GLU A 27 -19.80 14.53 -5.33
N PHE A 28 -20.90 14.29 -6.00
CA PHE A 28 -21.58 13.01 -6.08
C PHE A 28 -21.67 12.57 -7.54
N VAL A 29 -21.17 11.38 -7.82
CA VAL A 29 -21.23 10.77 -9.16
C VAL A 29 -21.88 9.42 -9.01
N GLU A 30 -23.02 9.25 -9.64
CA GLU A 30 -23.85 8.05 -9.49
C GLU A 30 -23.24 6.83 -10.19
N GLU A 31 -22.61 7.03 -11.35
CA GLU A 31 -22.05 5.95 -12.16
C GLU A 31 -20.51 6.01 -12.21
N ASN A 32 -19.95 6.68 -13.19
CA ASN A 32 -18.52 6.66 -13.46
C ASN A 32 -17.89 8.05 -13.33
N LYS A 33 -16.70 8.10 -12.76
CA LYS A 33 -15.85 9.29 -12.77
C LYS A 33 -14.47 8.94 -13.33
N ASP A 34 -14.13 9.51 -14.48
CA ASP A 34 -12.83 9.35 -15.10
C ASP A 34 -12.01 10.64 -14.91
N ILE A 35 -10.74 10.48 -14.53
CA ILE A 35 -9.79 11.57 -14.38
C ILE A 35 -8.52 11.18 -15.13
N GLU A 36 -8.17 11.95 -16.14
CA GLU A 36 -6.93 11.82 -16.90
C GLU A 36 -6.08 13.09 -16.71
N ILE A 37 -4.82 12.90 -16.36
CA ILE A 37 -3.88 14.00 -16.11
C ILE A 37 -2.61 13.72 -16.93
N GLY A 38 -2.40 14.51 -17.97
CA GLY A 38 -1.29 14.35 -18.90
C GLY A 38 0.10 14.70 -18.35
N ALA A 39 0.17 15.31 -17.17
CA ALA A 39 1.45 15.65 -16.53
C ALA A 39 1.44 15.28 -15.05
N ASN A 40 1.38 16.23 -14.13
CA ASN A 40 1.52 15.97 -12.70
C ASN A 40 0.21 16.20 -11.95
N GLN A 41 -0.06 15.35 -10.97
CA GLN A 41 -1.07 15.59 -9.95
C GLN A 41 -0.40 15.81 -8.60
N ASN A 42 -0.73 16.91 -7.93
CA ASN A 42 -0.31 17.18 -6.56
C ASN A 42 -1.55 17.32 -5.67
N THR A 43 -1.62 16.51 -4.60
CA THR A 43 -2.72 16.54 -3.64
C THR A 43 -2.15 16.74 -2.24
N ILE A 44 -2.58 17.80 -1.54
CA ILE A 44 -2.17 18.11 -0.17
C ILE A 44 -3.41 18.08 0.72
N ILE A 45 -3.40 17.21 1.73
CA ILE A 45 -4.47 17.04 2.70
C ILE A 45 -3.91 17.31 4.09
N HIS A 46 -4.37 18.37 4.75
CA HIS A 46 -3.84 18.80 6.05
C HIS A 46 -4.36 17.99 7.25
N LYS A 47 -5.39 17.19 7.07
CA LYS A 47 -5.97 16.34 8.13
C LYS A 47 -6.07 14.91 7.63
N ASP A 48 -7.26 14.37 7.57
CA ASP A 48 -7.48 12.95 7.28
C ASP A 48 -7.92 12.73 5.83
N GLU A 49 -7.44 11.67 5.22
CA GLU A 49 -7.96 11.13 3.98
C GLU A 49 -8.59 9.76 4.26
N ILE A 50 -9.85 9.60 3.90
CA ILE A 50 -10.58 8.34 4.03
C ILE A 50 -11.02 7.86 2.66
N ARG A 51 -10.56 6.68 2.26
CA ARG A 51 -10.98 6.01 1.02
C ARG A 51 -11.64 4.68 1.33
N ASN A 52 -12.86 4.51 0.89
CA ASN A 52 -13.58 3.25 1.00
C ASN A 52 -13.89 2.70 -0.40
N VAL A 53 -13.29 1.57 -0.73
CA VAL A 53 -13.48 0.89 -2.03
C VAL A 53 -14.16 -0.45 -1.76
N LYS A 54 -15.42 -0.59 -2.14
CA LYS A 54 -16.20 -1.83 -1.93
C LYS A 54 -15.83 -2.95 -2.90
N GLY A 55 -15.22 -2.61 -4.02
CA GLY A 55 -14.75 -3.57 -5.02
C GLY A 55 -13.21 -3.63 -5.05
N ASN A 56 -12.64 -3.89 -6.21
CA ASN A 56 -11.21 -4.02 -6.40
C ASN A 56 -10.53 -2.64 -6.49
N LYS A 57 -9.37 -2.51 -5.85
CA LYS A 57 -8.44 -1.41 -6.08
C LYS A 57 -7.20 -1.95 -6.81
N LYS A 58 -6.85 -1.34 -7.94
CA LYS A 58 -5.60 -1.60 -8.66
C LYS A 58 -4.78 -0.31 -8.73
N GLU A 59 -3.50 -0.42 -8.43
CA GLU A 59 -2.53 0.66 -8.55
C GLU A 59 -1.31 0.16 -9.32
N VAL A 60 -0.90 0.89 -10.34
CA VAL A 60 0.27 0.56 -11.17
C VAL A 60 1.16 1.78 -11.21
N VAL A 61 2.41 1.62 -10.82
CA VAL A 61 3.45 2.65 -10.82
C VAL A 61 4.63 2.14 -11.63
N GLU A 62 4.89 2.73 -12.79
CA GLU A 62 6.01 2.35 -13.66
C GLU A 62 7.36 2.82 -13.09
N GLY A 63 7.36 3.87 -12.30
CA GLY A 63 8.54 4.38 -11.63
C GLY A 63 8.66 3.90 -10.20
N LYS A 64 9.04 4.78 -9.29
CA LYS A 64 9.24 4.50 -7.87
C LYS A 64 7.98 4.85 -7.07
N LEU A 65 7.55 3.94 -6.21
CA LEU A 65 6.56 4.21 -5.16
C LEU A 65 7.28 4.40 -3.82
N GLU A 66 7.10 5.55 -3.18
CA GLU A 66 7.60 5.83 -1.82
C GLU A 66 6.43 6.04 -0.87
N LEU A 67 6.47 5.37 0.26
CA LEU A 67 5.50 5.54 1.34
C LEU A 67 6.26 5.86 2.63
N HIS A 68 6.14 7.09 3.11
CA HIS A 68 6.71 7.54 4.37
C HIS A 68 5.60 7.74 5.41
N VAL A 69 5.64 7.01 6.51
CA VAL A 69 4.62 7.02 7.56
C VAL A 69 5.28 7.16 8.93
N ASN A 70 4.98 8.24 9.65
CA ASN A 70 5.63 8.54 10.93
C ASN A 70 5.16 7.67 12.10
N LYS A 71 3.96 7.09 12.03
CA LYS A 71 3.39 6.34 13.18
C LYS A 71 3.30 4.85 12.92
N GLY A 72 2.64 4.41 11.85
CA GLY A 72 2.49 2.98 11.60
C GLY A 72 1.70 2.67 10.33
N ILE A 73 1.94 1.49 9.81
CA ILE A 73 1.24 0.92 8.66
C ILE A 73 0.66 -0.43 9.10
N ASN A 74 -0.64 -0.61 8.91
CA ASN A 74 -1.31 -1.87 9.15
C ASN A 74 -1.84 -2.45 7.84
N TYR A 75 -1.43 -3.66 7.53
CA TYR A 75 -2.00 -4.46 6.45
C TYR A 75 -2.78 -5.63 7.06
N PHE A 76 -4.05 -5.71 6.72
CA PHE A 76 -4.91 -6.82 7.12
C PHE A 76 -5.57 -7.43 5.88
N THR A 77 -5.53 -8.74 5.76
CA THR A 77 -6.21 -9.50 4.72
C THR A 77 -6.74 -10.80 5.30
N GLU A 78 -7.94 -11.19 4.92
CA GLU A 78 -8.55 -12.44 5.35
C GLU A 78 -8.03 -13.66 4.58
N GLU A 79 -7.52 -13.45 3.36
CA GLU A 79 -7.09 -14.53 2.48
C GLU A 79 -5.58 -14.55 2.27
N HIS A 80 -5.06 -13.68 1.43
CA HIS A 80 -3.70 -13.77 0.93
C HIS A 80 -3.00 -12.42 0.90
N PHE A 81 -1.77 -12.39 1.38
CA PHE A 81 -0.84 -11.28 1.22
C PHE A 81 0.43 -11.76 0.53
N SER A 82 0.83 -11.14 -0.56
CA SER A 82 2.03 -11.49 -1.31
C SER A 82 2.92 -10.27 -1.53
N MET A 83 4.22 -10.45 -1.35
CA MET A 83 5.26 -9.51 -1.78
C MET A 83 6.23 -10.26 -2.69
N GLN A 84 6.49 -9.73 -3.88
CA GLN A 84 7.39 -10.33 -4.85
C GLN A 84 8.31 -9.28 -5.46
N THR A 85 9.57 -9.61 -5.63
CA THR A 85 10.58 -8.78 -6.30
C THR A 85 11.56 -9.66 -7.06
N ASN A 86 12.16 -9.12 -8.11
CA ASN A 86 13.22 -9.80 -8.87
C ASN A 86 14.60 -9.61 -8.25
N ASN A 87 14.77 -8.73 -7.27
CA ASN A 87 16.05 -8.46 -6.64
C ASN A 87 16.03 -8.86 -5.16
N TYR A 88 15.73 -7.94 -4.26
CA TYR A 88 15.78 -8.17 -2.82
C TYR A 88 14.63 -7.48 -2.10
N ILE A 89 14.32 -7.96 -0.92
CA ILE A 89 13.42 -7.34 0.05
C ILE A 89 14.24 -7.08 1.31
N ASP A 90 14.46 -5.82 1.66
CA ASP A 90 15.08 -5.43 2.91
C ASP A 90 14.03 -5.13 3.95
N ILE A 91 14.20 -5.71 5.14
CA ILE A 91 13.41 -5.40 6.31
C ILE A 91 14.38 -5.00 7.42
N TYR A 92 14.34 -3.72 7.78
CA TYR A 92 15.14 -3.17 8.86
C TYR A 92 14.25 -2.70 10.01
N THR A 93 14.67 -2.99 11.24
CA THR A 93 14.01 -2.50 12.45
C THR A 93 15.06 -2.23 13.54
N GLU A 94 14.91 -1.12 14.23
CA GLU A 94 15.80 -0.76 15.34
C GLU A 94 15.48 -1.51 16.64
N GLN A 95 14.30 -2.10 16.75
CA GLN A 95 13.88 -2.78 17.98
C GLN A 95 13.59 -4.26 17.72
N ASN A 96 12.39 -4.60 17.28
CA ASN A 96 11.96 -5.98 17.20
C ASN A 96 11.34 -6.31 15.84
N LEU A 97 11.71 -7.44 15.28
CA LEU A 97 11.00 -8.10 14.20
C LEU A 97 10.34 -9.37 14.74
N SER A 98 9.02 -9.46 14.65
CA SER A 98 8.28 -10.64 15.09
C SER A 98 7.51 -11.25 13.93
N THR A 99 7.65 -12.55 13.76
CA THR A 99 6.89 -13.36 12.79
C THR A 99 6.19 -14.48 13.52
N GLN A 100 4.86 -14.55 13.40
CA GLN A 100 4.05 -15.59 14.02
C GLN A 100 3.22 -16.31 12.96
N THR A 101 3.20 -17.63 13.03
CA THR A 101 2.37 -18.47 12.17
C THR A 101 1.74 -19.60 12.96
N LYS A 102 0.44 -19.85 12.74
CA LYS A 102 -0.31 -20.89 13.47
C LYS A 102 -0.09 -22.30 12.91
N LYS A 103 0.27 -22.42 11.65
CA LYS A 103 0.39 -23.73 10.99
C LYS A 103 1.82 -23.99 10.56
N GLN A 104 2.27 -23.39 9.48
CA GLN A 104 3.56 -23.67 8.88
C GLN A 104 4.27 -22.38 8.49
N HIS A 105 5.55 -22.28 8.80
CA HIS A 105 6.49 -21.32 8.28
C HIS A 105 7.51 -22.06 7.43
N THR A 106 7.66 -21.64 6.17
CA THR A 106 8.60 -22.26 5.24
C THR A 106 9.56 -21.21 4.71
N GLU A 107 10.83 -21.46 4.82
CA GLU A 107 11.90 -20.75 4.14
C GLU A 107 12.56 -21.66 3.12
N LEU A 108 12.70 -21.20 1.89
CA LEU A 108 13.44 -21.88 0.84
C LEU A 108 14.49 -20.90 0.28
N ALA A 109 15.74 -21.26 0.39
CA ALA A 109 16.85 -20.45 -0.07
C ALA A 109 18.02 -21.35 -0.52
N GLU A 110 18.79 -20.93 -1.51
CA GLU A 110 20.04 -21.58 -1.88
C GLU A 110 21.07 -21.50 -0.75
N SER A 111 21.11 -20.39 -0.04
CA SER A 111 21.92 -20.20 1.14
C SER A 111 21.21 -19.33 2.18
N LYS A 112 21.44 -19.62 3.45
CA LYS A 112 20.95 -18.84 4.57
C LYS A 112 22.12 -18.45 5.47
N TYR A 113 22.26 -17.16 5.71
CA TYR A 113 23.20 -16.63 6.68
C TYR A 113 22.44 -15.99 7.84
N SER A 114 22.86 -16.28 9.07
CA SER A 114 22.29 -15.72 10.29
C SER A 114 23.42 -15.31 11.22
N ASP A 115 23.49 -14.05 11.57
CA ASP A 115 24.47 -13.49 12.50
C ASP A 115 23.75 -12.98 13.75
N PHE A 116 24.20 -13.42 14.91
CA PHE A 116 23.65 -13.05 16.21
C PHE A 116 24.76 -12.50 17.08
N GLN A 117 24.63 -11.26 17.51
CA GLN A 117 25.63 -10.59 18.34
C GLN A 117 25.62 -11.06 19.79
N THR A 118 24.50 -11.57 20.28
CA THR A 118 24.36 -12.07 21.66
C THR A 118 23.85 -13.50 21.69
N ASP A 119 22.54 -13.71 21.58
CA ASP A 119 21.93 -15.01 21.79
C ASP A 119 21.07 -15.45 20.61
N CYS A 120 21.13 -16.72 20.28
CA CYS A 120 20.18 -17.41 19.39
C CYS A 120 19.56 -18.58 20.15
N GLU A 121 18.25 -18.50 20.40
CA GLU A 121 17.53 -19.58 21.05
C GLU A 121 16.56 -20.24 20.07
N VAL A 122 16.66 -21.56 19.92
CA VAL A 122 15.76 -22.38 19.12
C VAL A 122 15.06 -23.39 20.03
N LYS A 123 13.75 -23.28 20.15
CA LYS A 123 12.92 -24.23 20.93
C LYS A 123 11.93 -24.94 20.03
N ALA A 124 11.82 -26.24 20.18
CA ALA A 124 10.79 -27.06 19.55
C ALA A 124 10.04 -27.88 20.59
N GLY A 125 8.72 -27.97 20.49
CA GLY A 125 7.90 -28.77 21.36
C GLY A 125 8.13 -30.30 21.18
N ASN A 126 8.41 -30.72 19.94
CA ASN A 126 8.59 -32.14 19.63
C ASN A 126 9.95 -32.47 19.02
N GLN A 127 10.30 -31.81 17.92
CA GLN A 127 11.50 -32.21 17.17
C GLN A 127 12.15 -30.99 16.48
N ILE A 128 13.47 -30.95 16.48
CA ILE A 128 14.31 -30.15 15.60
C ILE A 128 15.06 -31.11 14.67
N LEU A 129 14.81 -31.04 13.38
CA LEU A 129 15.49 -31.83 12.37
C LEU A 129 16.35 -30.94 11.51
N HIS A 130 17.66 -31.19 11.49
CA HIS A 130 18.60 -30.61 10.54
C HIS A 130 19.02 -31.70 9.55
N GLN A 131 18.65 -31.52 8.30
CA GLN A 131 19.05 -32.40 7.22
C GLN A 131 20.03 -31.64 6.33
N VAL A 132 21.24 -32.20 6.21
CA VAL A 132 22.26 -31.68 5.28
C VAL A 132 22.29 -32.67 4.12
N GLY A 133 22.08 -32.17 2.91
CA GLY A 133 22.25 -32.98 1.71
C GLY A 133 23.74 -33.21 1.42
N ASP A 134 24.03 -34.38 0.84
CA ASP A 134 25.34 -34.71 0.25
C ASP A 134 25.53 -33.98 -1.09
#